data_5a6f67ea9c2b799bc3083a8d7ae1aff3
#
_entry.id   5a6f67ea9c2b799bc3083a8d7ae1aff3
#
_cell.length_a   1.000
_cell.length_b   1.000
_cell.length_c   1.000
_cell.angle_alpha   90.00
_cell.angle_beta   90.00
_cell.angle_gamma   90.00
#
_symmetry.space_group_name_H-M   'P 1'
#
loop_
_entity.id
_entity.type
_entity.pdbx_description
1 polymer ?
#
loop_
_entity_poly.entity_id
_entity_poly.type
_entity_poly.pdbx_seq_one_letter_code
_entity_poly.pdbx_strand_id
1 'polypeptide(L)'
;MAIDVHSLLSVLKDEKIAAHWLATRPQRGDHIRVRRLGGLYYHHGIYISDREVITFAGDDDHNPFDWWDTKVRATSLELFLQGGQTEVCLYTIRERQQLCSIEETVAFARACLGNEKYSLLFHNC
;
A
#
# COMPACT_ATOMS: atom_id res chain seq x y z
N MET A 1 -0.21 -7.61 12.07
CA MET A 1 0.67 -8.21 11.05
C MET A 1 1.64 -9.17 11.71
N ALA A 2 1.61 -10.43 11.31
CA ALA A 2 2.55 -11.42 11.81
C ALA A 2 3.88 -11.28 11.07
N ILE A 3 4.78 -10.46 11.59
CA ILE A 3 6.13 -10.35 11.06
C ILE A 3 6.96 -11.46 11.71
N ASP A 4 7.54 -12.30 10.88
CA ASP A 4 8.55 -13.27 11.27
C ASP A 4 9.75 -12.52 11.87
N VAL A 5 10.23 -12.97 13.03
CA VAL A 5 11.36 -12.34 13.74
C VAL A 5 12.61 -12.30 12.85
N HIS A 6 12.82 -13.33 12.04
CA HIS A 6 13.95 -13.39 11.13
C HIS A 6 13.88 -12.30 10.06
N SER A 7 12.71 -12.08 9.46
CA SER A 7 12.49 -11.00 8.50
C SER A 7 12.69 -9.64 9.15
N LEU A 8 12.21 -9.46 10.37
CA LEU A 8 12.39 -8.21 11.12
C LEU A 8 13.88 -7.93 11.39
N LEU A 9 14.63 -8.94 11.79
CA LEU A 9 16.07 -8.78 12.03
C LEU A 9 16.83 -8.46 10.75
N SER A 10 16.43 -9.03 9.63
CA SER A 10 17.01 -8.72 8.33
C SER A 10 16.80 -7.25 7.95
N VAL A 11 15.60 -6.74 8.16
CA VAL A 11 15.26 -5.33 7.92
C VAL A 11 16.08 -4.41 8.83
N LEU A 12 16.24 -4.79 10.10
CA LEU A 12 16.98 -3.97 11.07
C LEU A 12 18.48 -3.91 10.77
N LYS A 13 19.04 -4.92 10.13
CA LYS A 13 20.46 -4.94 9.74
C LYS A 13 20.74 -4.00 8.58
N ASP A 14 19.72 -3.66 7.80
CA ASP A 14 19.88 -2.86 6.60
C ASP A 14 19.13 -1.53 6.74
N GLU A 15 19.58 -0.71 7.70
CA GLU A 15 18.98 0.60 8.00
C GLU A 15 18.99 1.58 6.82
N LYS A 16 19.72 1.25 5.75
CA LYS A 16 19.82 2.10 4.57
C LYS A 16 18.70 1.87 3.56
N ILE A 17 17.93 0.80 3.74
CA ILE A 17 16.78 0.53 2.88
C ILE A 17 15.57 1.32 3.40
N ALA A 18 15.12 2.29 2.62
CA ALA A 18 14.00 3.16 2.99
C ALA A 18 12.67 2.40 3.10
N ALA A 19 12.52 1.30 2.36
CA ALA A 19 11.35 0.44 2.45
C ALA A 19 11.73 -0.98 2.08
N HIS A 20 11.19 -1.94 2.80
CA HIS A 20 11.37 -3.35 2.54
C HIS A 20 10.00 -3.99 2.33
N TRP A 21 9.88 -4.86 1.32
CA TRP A 21 8.61 -5.46 0.93
C TRP A 21 8.62 -6.95 1.16
N LEU A 22 7.54 -7.45 1.76
CA LEU A 22 7.38 -8.87 2.06
C LEU A 22 6.10 -9.39 1.39
N ALA A 23 6.23 -10.50 0.65
CA ALA A 23 5.09 -11.19 0.08
C ALA A 23 4.36 -11.95 1.21
N THR A 24 3.31 -11.37 1.73
CA THR A 24 2.53 -11.92 2.83
C THR A 24 1.10 -11.38 2.78
N ARG A 25 0.23 -11.97 3.60
CA ARG A 25 -1.14 -11.51 3.75
C ARG A 25 -1.15 -10.15 4.47
N PRO A 26 -1.87 -9.16 3.96
CA PRO A 26 -1.93 -7.84 4.59
C PRO A 26 -2.84 -7.81 5.80
N GLN A 27 -2.60 -6.84 6.66
CA GLN A 27 -3.43 -6.51 7.81
C GLN A 27 -3.91 -5.06 7.71
N ARG A 28 -4.98 -4.75 8.41
CA ARG A 28 -5.61 -3.43 8.44
C ARG A 28 -4.58 -2.33 8.67
N GLY A 29 -4.56 -1.34 7.80
CA GLY A 29 -3.65 -0.21 7.85
C GLY A 29 -2.34 -0.42 7.09
N ASP A 30 -2.10 -1.60 6.52
CA ASP A 30 -0.87 -1.87 5.79
C ASP A 30 -0.82 -1.11 4.47
N HIS A 31 0.36 -0.58 4.16
CA HIS A 31 0.70 -0.14 2.82
C HIS A 31 1.07 -1.37 2.00
N ILE A 32 0.33 -1.62 0.95
CA ILE A 32 0.52 -2.79 0.08
C ILE A 32 0.83 -2.35 -1.35
N ARG A 33 1.42 -3.25 -2.09
CA ARG A 33 1.62 -3.08 -3.53
C ARG A 33 1.41 -4.39 -4.26
N VAL A 34 1.14 -4.28 -5.54
CA VAL A 34 1.04 -5.42 -6.46
C VAL A 34 1.78 -5.07 -7.75
N ARG A 35 2.43 -6.07 -8.33
CA ARG A 35 3.12 -5.91 -9.62
C ARG A 35 2.10 -5.89 -10.75
N ARG A 36 2.23 -4.94 -11.66
CA ARG A 36 1.37 -4.78 -12.84
C ARG A 36 2.18 -4.94 -14.12
N LEU A 37 1.50 -5.38 -15.20
CA LEU A 37 2.08 -5.52 -16.55
C LEU A 37 3.43 -6.23 -16.55
N GLY A 38 3.49 -7.41 -15.92
CA GLY A 38 4.69 -8.24 -15.91
C GLY A 38 5.87 -7.61 -15.18
N GLY A 39 5.60 -6.67 -14.27
CA GLY A 39 6.64 -6.01 -13.48
C GLY A 39 7.06 -4.64 -14.01
N LEU A 40 6.31 -4.09 -14.97
CA LEU A 40 6.60 -2.76 -15.51
C LEU A 40 6.45 -1.67 -14.45
N TYR A 41 5.48 -1.81 -13.54
CA TYR A 41 5.29 -0.89 -12.43
C TYR A 41 4.61 -1.60 -11.26
N TYR A 42 4.59 -0.93 -10.11
CA TYR A 42 3.86 -1.38 -8.94
C TYR A 42 2.64 -0.49 -8.70
N HIS A 43 1.52 -1.13 -8.39
CA HIS A 43 0.30 -0.45 -7.99
C HIS A 43 0.18 -0.48 -6.48
N HIS A 44 0.01 0.67 -5.84
CA HIS A 44 0.04 0.82 -4.38
C HIS A 44 -1.33 1.08 -3.81
N GLY A 45 -1.55 0.64 -2.58
CA GLY A 45 -2.79 0.90 -1.86
C GLY A 45 -2.61 0.81 -0.34
N ILE A 46 -3.62 1.26 0.38
CA ILE A 46 -3.75 1.06 1.82
C ILE A 46 -4.82 -0.01 2.04
N TYR A 47 -4.44 -1.10 2.66
CA TYR A 47 -5.34 -2.21 2.93
C TYR A 47 -6.16 -1.94 4.19
N ILE A 48 -7.47 -2.01 4.08
CA ILE A 48 -8.39 -1.86 5.22
C ILE A 48 -9.02 -3.20 5.53
N SER A 49 -9.53 -3.88 4.51
CA SER A 49 -10.10 -5.21 4.56
C SER A 49 -10.08 -5.82 3.16
N ASP A 50 -10.48 -7.09 3.04
CA ASP A 50 -10.57 -7.72 1.72
C ASP A 50 -11.59 -7.03 0.80
N ARG A 51 -12.52 -6.29 1.37
CA ARG A 51 -13.54 -5.55 0.64
C ARG A 51 -13.16 -4.10 0.37
N GLU A 52 -12.14 -3.60 1.04
CA GLU A 52 -11.79 -2.18 0.95
C GLU A 52 -10.28 -1.98 0.93
N VAL A 53 -9.76 -1.61 -0.24
CA VAL A 53 -8.38 -1.14 -0.43
C VAL A 53 -8.49 0.26 -1.02
N ILE A 54 -7.84 1.22 -0.39
CA ILE A 54 -7.81 2.61 -0.88
C ILE A 54 -6.58 2.76 -1.76
N THR A 55 -6.79 3.12 -3.00
CA THR A 55 -5.72 3.19 -4.00
C THR A 55 -5.89 4.40 -4.92
N PHE A 56 -4.84 4.74 -5.64
CA PHE A 56 -4.86 5.81 -6.64
C PHE A 56 -4.93 5.18 -8.02
N ALA A 57 -6.07 5.32 -8.69
CA ALA A 57 -6.33 4.64 -9.96
C ALA A 57 -7.32 5.41 -10.83
N GLY A 58 -7.30 5.14 -12.12
CA GLY A 58 -8.31 5.61 -13.06
C GLY A 58 -9.59 4.76 -12.99
N ASP A 59 -10.58 5.11 -13.79
CA ASP A 59 -11.83 4.36 -13.89
C ASP A 59 -11.58 2.94 -14.39
N ASP A 60 -10.65 2.81 -15.33
CA ASP A 60 -10.20 1.52 -15.82
C ASP A 60 -8.83 1.22 -15.22
N ASP A 61 -8.82 0.44 -14.16
CA ASP A 61 -7.62 0.03 -13.45
C ASP A 61 -6.69 -0.84 -14.31
N HIS A 62 -7.17 -1.32 -15.45
CA HIS A 62 -6.37 -2.10 -16.39
C HIS A 62 -5.53 -1.25 -17.33
N ASN A 63 -5.82 0.04 -17.45
CA ASN A 63 -5.13 0.93 -18.37
C ASN A 63 -4.20 1.89 -17.62
N PRO A 64 -2.88 1.63 -17.61
CA PRO A 64 -1.93 2.50 -16.90
C PRO A 64 -1.75 3.86 -17.56
N PHE A 65 -2.27 4.04 -18.77
CA PHE A 65 -2.17 5.29 -19.51
C PHE A 65 -3.36 6.22 -19.26
N ASP A 66 -4.32 5.80 -18.43
CA ASP A 66 -5.50 6.57 -18.08
C ASP A 66 -5.20 7.54 -16.92
N TRP A 67 -4.05 8.18 -16.98
CA TRP A 67 -3.52 8.99 -15.88
C TRP A 67 -4.29 10.29 -15.65
N TRP A 68 -5.00 10.80 -16.64
CA TRP A 68 -5.77 12.04 -16.52
C TRP A 68 -7.06 11.86 -15.70
N ASP A 69 -7.51 10.63 -15.52
CA ASP A 69 -8.73 10.33 -14.74
C ASP A 69 -8.40 9.60 -13.44
N THR A 70 -7.15 9.70 -12.99
CA THR A 70 -6.73 9.05 -11.76
C THR A 70 -7.13 9.86 -10.54
N LYS A 71 -7.61 9.17 -9.53
CA LYS A 71 -7.91 9.73 -8.21
C LYS A 71 -7.88 8.63 -7.16
N VAL A 72 -7.92 9.04 -5.89
CA VAL A 72 -8.00 8.07 -4.79
C VAL A 72 -9.37 7.41 -4.80
N ARG A 73 -9.39 6.07 -4.87
CA ARG A 73 -10.61 5.27 -4.99
C ARG A 73 -10.55 4.09 -4.03
N ALA A 74 -11.72 3.57 -3.68
CA ALA A 74 -11.85 2.32 -2.94
C ALA A 74 -12.13 1.17 -3.92
N THR A 75 -11.48 0.04 -3.69
CA THR A 75 -11.69 -1.18 -4.47
C THR A 75 -11.58 -2.39 -3.55
N SER A 76 -11.97 -3.58 -4.02
CA SER A 76 -11.72 -4.82 -3.28
C SER A 76 -10.26 -5.26 -3.44
N LEU A 77 -9.79 -6.09 -2.51
CA LEU A 77 -8.45 -6.67 -2.64
C LEU A 77 -8.33 -7.51 -3.92
N GLU A 78 -9.37 -8.27 -4.25
CA GLU A 78 -9.39 -9.08 -5.46
C GLU A 78 -9.17 -8.24 -6.73
N LEU A 79 -9.91 -7.15 -6.86
CA LEU A 79 -9.77 -6.24 -8.00
C LEU A 79 -8.42 -5.51 -7.96
N PHE A 80 -7.95 -5.14 -6.78
CA PHE A 80 -6.64 -4.53 -6.63
C PHE A 80 -5.52 -5.45 -7.11
N LEU A 81 -5.58 -6.73 -6.75
CA LEU A 81 -4.53 -7.69 -7.08
C LEU A 81 -4.60 -8.19 -8.53
N GLN A 82 -5.79 -8.36 -9.09
CA GLN A 82 -5.99 -8.92 -10.44
C GLN A 82 -5.19 -10.21 -10.67
N GLY A 83 -5.21 -11.09 -9.66
CA GLY A 83 -4.46 -12.35 -9.70
C GLY A 83 -2.99 -12.22 -9.29
N GLY A 84 -2.52 -11.03 -8.98
CA GLY A 84 -1.14 -10.81 -8.55
C GLY A 84 -0.92 -11.11 -7.06
N GLN A 85 0.33 -11.03 -6.66
CA GLN A 85 0.78 -11.30 -5.30
C GLN A 85 0.81 -10.01 -4.48
N THR A 86 0.20 -10.04 -3.30
CA THR A 86 0.29 -8.93 -2.34
C THR A 86 1.69 -8.84 -1.76
N GLU A 87 2.26 -7.65 -1.76
CA GLU A 87 3.47 -7.33 -1.01
C GLU A 87 3.15 -6.24 0.01
N VAL A 88 3.61 -6.45 1.25
CA VAL A 88 3.38 -5.53 2.37
C VAL A 88 4.65 -4.76 2.68
N CYS A 89 4.52 -3.46 2.85
CA CYS A 89 5.64 -2.61 3.24
C CYS A 89 5.99 -2.86 4.70
N LEU A 90 7.25 -3.22 4.94
CA LEU A 90 7.79 -3.37 6.28
C LEU A 90 8.60 -2.12 6.65
N TYR A 91 8.48 -1.71 7.91
CA TYR A 91 9.18 -0.54 8.43
C TYR A 91 10.18 -0.95 9.49
N THR A 92 11.27 -0.20 9.60
CA THR A 92 12.22 -0.34 10.71
C THR A 92 11.52 0.06 12.02
N ILE A 93 12.10 -0.30 13.16
CA ILE A 93 11.56 0.11 14.47
C ILE A 93 11.47 1.63 14.56
N ARG A 94 12.50 2.34 14.08
CA ARG A 94 12.53 3.81 14.08
C ARG A 94 11.38 4.39 13.25
N GLU A 95 11.19 3.86 12.03
CA GLU A 95 10.10 4.31 11.16
C GLU A 95 8.73 4.04 11.79
N ARG A 96 8.54 2.86 12.41
CA ARG A 96 7.28 2.52 13.10
C ARG A 96 6.93 3.49 14.21
N GLN A 97 7.92 4.01 14.93
CA GLN A 97 7.69 4.99 15.98
C GLN A 97 7.19 6.33 15.44
N GLN A 98 7.43 6.60 14.16
CA GLN A 98 7.01 7.83 13.49
C GLN A 98 5.71 7.66 12.69
N LEU A 99 5.20 6.44 12.55
CA LEU A 99 3.97 6.19 11.81
C LEU A 99 2.73 6.55 12.62
N CYS A 100 1.67 6.88 11.90
CA CYS A 100 0.35 6.97 12.48
C CYS A 100 -0.10 5.61 13.02
N SER A 101 -1.02 5.63 13.97
CA SER A 101 -1.71 4.43 14.40
C SER A 101 -2.49 3.81 13.23
N ILE A 102 -2.88 2.55 13.37
CA ILE A 102 -3.67 1.84 12.35
C ILE A 102 -4.94 2.62 12.02
N GLU A 103 -5.69 3.05 13.04
CA GLU A 103 -6.96 3.75 12.82
C GLU A 103 -6.77 5.16 12.27
N GLU A 104 -5.69 5.84 12.61
CA GLU A 104 -5.35 7.12 11.99
C GLU A 104 -5.02 6.96 10.51
N THR A 105 -4.26 5.92 10.17
CA THR A 105 -3.93 5.59 8.77
C THR A 105 -5.19 5.30 7.96
N VAL A 106 -6.10 4.49 8.50
CA VAL A 106 -7.35 4.14 7.82
C VAL A 106 -8.23 5.39 7.65
N ALA A 107 -8.37 6.19 8.69
CA ALA A 107 -9.18 7.41 8.64
C ALA A 107 -8.62 8.39 7.61
N PHE A 108 -7.30 8.56 7.57
CA PHE A 108 -6.66 9.44 6.60
C PHE A 108 -6.86 8.93 5.17
N ALA A 109 -6.66 7.63 4.93
CA ALA A 109 -6.85 7.04 3.61
C ALA A 109 -8.29 7.26 3.11
N ARG A 110 -9.27 7.04 3.96
CA ARG A 110 -10.68 7.27 3.63
C ARG A 110 -10.98 8.75 3.36
N ALA A 111 -10.34 9.66 4.10
CA ALA A 111 -10.51 11.08 3.90
C ALA A 111 -9.93 11.56 2.56
N CYS A 112 -9.00 10.81 1.98
CA CYS A 112 -8.40 11.12 0.68
C CYS A 112 -9.27 10.70 -0.51
N LEU A 113 -10.35 9.94 -0.30
CA LEU A 113 -11.19 9.45 -1.41
C LEU A 113 -11.64 10.60 -2.31
N GLY A 114 -11.50 10.41 -3.62
CA GLY A 114 -11.81 11.42 -4.63
C GLY A 114 -10.71 12.44 -4.88
N ASN A 115 -9.63 12.42 -4.11
CA ASN A 115 -8.53 13.35 -4.30
C ASN A 115 -7.70 12.94 -5.52
N GLU A 116 -7.24 13.94 -6.27
CA GLU A 116 -6.44 13.73 -7.49
C GLU A 116 -4.94 13.76 -7.24
N LYS A 117 -4.50 13.93 -5.97
CA LYS A 117 -3.09 14.03 -5.61
C LYS A 117 -2.61 12.75 -4.93
N TYR A 118 -1.87 11.95 -5.67
CA TYR A 118 -1.26 10.71 -5.20
C TYR A 118 -0.45 10.88 -3.92
N SER A 119 0.32 11.96 -3.83
CA SER A 119 1.21 12.19 -2.69
C SER A 119 0.48 12.31 -1.36
N LEU A 120 -0.78 12.75 -1.36
CA LEU A 120 -1.55 12.86 -0.13
C LEU A 120 -1.84 11.51 0.51
N LEU A 121 -2.03 10.46 -0.30
CA LEU A 121 -2.34 9.12 0.23
C LEU A 121 -1.13 8.44 0.86
N PHE A 122 0.05 8.59 0.27
CA PHE A 122 1.21 7.78 0.62
C PHE A 122 2.32 8.53 1.38
N HIS A 123 2.25 9.84 1.48
CA HIS A 123 3.30 10.66 2.09
C HIS A 123 2.89 11.37 3.37
N ASN A 124 1.67 11.14 3.86
CA ASN A 124 1.19 11.68 5.12
C ASN A 124 1.11 10.59 6.18
N CYS A 125 1.49 10.95 7.38
CA CYS A 125 1.72 10.07 8.53
C CYS A 125 3.09 9.42 8.49
#